data_e365623c92b1c8ce0825176e99fd042c
#
_entry.id   e365623c92b1c8ce0825176e99fd042c
#
_cell.length_a   1.000
_cell.length_b   1.000
_cell.length_c   1.000
_cell.angle_alpha   90.00
_cell.angle_beta   90.00
_cell.angle_gamma   90.00
#
_symmetry.space_group_name_H-M   'P 1'
#
loop_
_entity.id
_entity.type
_entity.pdbx_description
1 polymer ?
#
loop_
_entity_poly.entity_id
_entity_poly.type
_entity_poly.pdbx_seq_one_letter_code
_entity_poly.pdbx_strand_id
1 'polypeptide(L)'
;ILQARATLFATGGAGRIFSASTNAYINTGDGLGMAARAGIPLEDMEFFQFHPTGVHGAGVLITEGVRGEGGYLVNKDGERFMERYAPTAKDLASRDVVSRAMATEIKEGRGCGPHADHVLLKLDHLGDEVIRHRLPGIRDIALKFAHVDPSKAPIPVVPTAHYMMGGIPTNYHGQVVAPQGTAPDVVVQGFYAVGECACVSVHGANRLGCNS
;
A
#
# COMPACT_ATOMS: atom_id res chain seq x y z
N ILE A 1 18.93 -27.96 -12.91
CA ILE A 1 19.57 -27.35 -11.73
C ILE A 1 20.75 -26.51 -12.23
N LEU A 2 20.79 -25.23 -11.89
CA LEU A 2 21.91 -24.33 -12.18
C LEU A 2 22.71 -24.13 -10.90
N GLN A 3 24.01 -24.31 -10.95
CA GLN A 3 24.92 -23.99 -9.86
C GLN A 3 25.56 -22.62 -10.13
N ALA A 4 25.47 -21.71 -9.16
CA ALA A 4 26.01 -20.35 -9.27
C ALA A 4 26.82 -19.99 -8.01
N ARG A 5 27.80 -19.08 -8.17
CA ARG A 5 28.58 -18.53 -7.04
C ARG A 5 27.75 -17.54 -6.20
N ALA A 6 26.76 -16.89 -6.83
CA ALA A 6 25.87 -15.95 -6.20
C ALA A 6 24.46 -16.11 -6.79
N THR A 7 23.46 -15.99 -5.93
CA THR A 7 22.04 -15.95 -6.28
C THR A 7 21.44 -14.66 -5.78
N LEU A 8 20.79 -13.92 -6.65
CA LEU A 8 20.11 -12.67 -6.33
C LEU A 8 18.60 -12.84 -6.44
N PHE A 9 17.88 -12.58 -5.36
CA PHE A 9 16.42 -12.46 -5.37
C PHE A 9 16.01 -11.00 -5.64
N ALA A 10 15.19 -10.81 -6.67
CA ALA A 10 14.54 -9.56 -7.02
C ALA A 10 13.08 -9.86 -7.40
N THR A 11 12.39 -10.60 -6.55
CA THR A 11 11.12 -11.30 -6.86
C THR A 11 9.89 -10.45 -6.57
N GLY A 12 10.07 -9.20 -6.11
CA GLY A 12 8.96 -8.33 -5.73
C GLY A 12 8.28 -8.77 -4.41
N GLY A 13 7.18 -8.13 -4.10
CA GLY A 13 6.44 -8.32 -2.85
C GLY A 13 5.37 -9.42 -2.91
N ALA A 14 4.46 -9.36 -1.94
CA ALA A 14 3.39 -10.34 -1.74
C ALA A 14 1.99 -9.70 -1.70
N GLY A 15 1.80 -8.51 -2.30
CA GLY A 15 0.52 -7.78 -2.16
C GLY A 15 -0.71 -8.52 -2.67
N ARG A 16 -0.55 -9.52 -3.54
CA ARG A 16 -1.66 -10.31 -4.09
C ARG A 16 -2.14 -11.45 -3.19
N ILE A 17 -1.60 -11.60 -2.00
CA ILE A 17 -2.22 -12.43 -0.95
C ILE A 17 -3.45 -11.75 -0.32
N PHE A 18 -3.60 -10.43 -0.53
CA PHE A 18 -4.76 -9.65 -0.09
C PHE A 18 -5.80 -9.51 -1.20
N SER A 19 -7.07 -9.49 -0.84
CA SER A 19 -8.19 -9.36 -1.78
C SER A 19 -8.22 -8.01 -2.51
N ALA A 20 -7.89 -6.91 -1.80
CA ALA A 20 -7.77 -5.58 -2.37
C ALA A 20 -6.28 -5.17 -2.41
N SER A 21 -5.74 -4.98 -3.61
CA SER A 21 -4.32 -4.69 -3.80
C SER A 21 -4.07 -3.85 -5.04
N THR A 22 -3.11 -2.93 -4.94
CA THR A 22 -2.59 -2.15 -6.06
C THR A 22 -1.49 -2.89 -6.84
N ASN A 23 -1.04 -4.04 -6.34
CA ASN A 23 0.07 -4.79 -6.91
C ASN A 23 -0.34 -5.56 -8.18
N ALA A 24 0.64 -5.84 -9.05
CA ALA A 24 0.48 -6.74 -10.17
C ALA A 24 0.11 -8.17 -9.71
N TYR A 25 -0.62 -8.90 -10.54
CA TYR A 25 -1.10 -10.26 -10.21
C TYR A 25 0.02 -11.26 -9.90
N ILE A 26 1.23 -11.01 -10.40
CA ILE A 26 2.41 -11.85 -10.16
C ILE A 26 3.05 -11.64 -8.78
N ASN A 27 2.66 -10.64 -8.01
CA ASN A 27 3.24 -10.33 -6.69
C ASN A 27 2.61 -11.22 -5.60
N THR A 28 2.85 -12.51 -5.69
CA THR A 28 2.27 -13.57 -4.85
C THR A 28 3.17 -14.02 -3.70
N GLY A 29 4.37 -13.42 -3.57
CA GLY A 29 5.32 -13.75 -2.49
C GLY A 29 6.12 -15.04 -2.71
N ASP A 30 6.22 -15.52 -3.94
CA ASP A 30 6.89 -16.80 -4.24
C ASP A 30 8.35 -16.81 -3.80
N GLY A 31 9.09 -15.69 -4.01
CA GLY A 31 10.47 -15.56 -3.56
C GLY A 31 10.62 -15.64 -2.04
N LEU A 32 9.70 -15.02 -1.30
CA LEU A 32 9.66 -15.12 0.16
C LEU A 32 9.40 -16.57 0.61
N GLY A 33 8.44 -17.23 -0.02
CA GLY A 33 8.13 -18.63 0.25
C GLY A 33 9.31 -19.55 -0.07
N MET A 34 10.07 -19.28 -1.13
CA MET A 34 11.28 -20.01 -1.48
C MET A 34 12.37 -19.81 -0.42
N ALA A 35 12.62 -18.57 0.00
CA ALA A 35 13.59 -18.26 1.05
C ALA A 35 13.23 -18.95 2.38
N ALA A 36 11.97 -18.83 2.81
CA ALA A 36 11.50 -19.47 4.04
C ALA A 36 11.64 -20.99 4.01
N ARG A 37 11.29 -21.64 2.89
CA ARG A 37 11.47 -23.09 2.73
C ARG A 37 12.93 -23.52 2.69
N ALA A 38 13.84 -22.63 2.30
CA ALA A 38 15.28 -22.83 2.35
C ALA A 38 15.88 -22.58 3.76
N GLY A 39 15.07 -22.25 4.75
CA GLY A 39 15.51 -21.98 6.11
C GLY A 39 16.03 -20.57 6.34
N ILE A 40 15.82 -19.65 5.42
CA ILE A 40 16.13 -18.23 5.58
C ILE A 40 15.01 -17.56 6.39
N PRO A 41 15.33 -16.79 7.44
CA PRO A 41 14.32 -16.05 8.20
C PRO A 41 13.65 -14.97 7.35
N LEU A 42 12.46 -14.57 7.74
CA LEU A 42 11.78 -13.38 7.22
C LEU A 42 11.66 -12.38 8.37
N GLU A 43 11.79 -11.10 8.07
CA GLU A 43 11.81 -10.00 9.04
C GLU A 43 10.70 -9.00 8.76
N ASP A 44 10.18 -8.34 9.79
CA ASP A 44 9.18 -7.25 9.72
C ASP A 44 7.90 -7.60 8.94
N MET A 45 7.49 -8.86 8.90
CA MET A 45 6.36 -9.34 8.10
C MET A 45 5.01 -8.73 8.51
N GLU A 46 4.90 -8.20 9.73
CA GLU A 46 3.75 -7.43 10.21
C GLU A 46 3.63 -6.05 9.57
N PHE A 47 4.71 -5.51 8.99
CA PHE A 47 4.73 -4.21 8.35
C PHE A 47 4.34 -4.30 6.88
N PHE A 48 3.05 -4.28 6.65
CA PHE A 48 2.46 -4.21 5.32
C PHE A 48 1.72 -2.88 5.14
N GLN A 49 2.16 -2.04 4.20
CA GLN A 49 1.53 -0.74 3.96
C GLN A 49 0.27 -0.90 3.11
N PHE A 50 -0.84 -0.39 3.63
CA PHE A 50 -2.06 -0.21 2.87
C PHE A 50 -2.14 1.23 2.35
N HIS A 51 -2.44 1.39 1.06
CA HIS A 51 -2.73 2.70 0.51
C HIS A 51 -4.22 3.01 0.71
N PRO A 52 -4.57 4.19 1.26
CA PRO A 52 -5.96 4.49 1.61
C PRO A 52 -6.89 4.60 0.40
N THR A 53 -6.39 5.03 -0.75
CA THR A 53 -7.23 5.38 -1.89
C THR A 53 -7.04 4.45 -3.10
N GLY A 54 -7.28 3.15 -2.91
CA GLY A 54 -7.53 2.23 -4.03
C GLY A 54 -8.97 2.32 -4.49
N VAL A 55 -9.22 2.31 -5.80
CA VAL A 55 -10.59 2.27 -6.34
C VAL A 55 -11.28 1.00 -5.89
N HIS A 56 -12.43 1.13 -5.24
CA HIS A 56 -13.23 -0.01 -4.78
C HIS A 56 -13.55 -0.98 -5.93
N GLY A 57 -13.39 -2.26 -5.69
CA GLY A 57 -13.61 -3.33 -6.68
C GLY A 57 -12.47 -3.51 -7.69
N ALA A 58 -11.76 -2.46 -8.09
CA ALA A 58 -10.70 -2.52 -9.09
C ALA A 58 -9.27 -2.57 -8.49
N GLY A 59 -9.08 -2.05 -7.27
CA GLY A 59 -7.77 -1.96 -6.63
C GLY A 59 -6.80 -0.96 -7.27
N VAL A 60 -7.22 -0.22 -8.28
CA VAL A 60 -6.35 0.74 -8.98
C VAL A 60 -6.06 1.94 -8.08
N LEU A 61 -4.78 2.33 -8.04
CA LEU A 61 -4.31 3.38 -7.15
C LEU A 61 -4.81 4.78 -7.58
N ILE A 62 -5.46 5.48 -6.66
CA ILE A 62 -5.61 6.94 -6.70
C ILE A 62 -4.48 7.53 -5.86
N THR A 63 -3.57 8.27 -6.49
CA THR A 63 -2.38 8.82 -5.82
C THR A 63 -2.73 9.72 -4.64
N GLU A 64 -1.84 9.76 -3.66
CA GLU A 64 -1.93 10.63 -2.48
C GLU A 64 -2.02 12.13 -2.84
N GLY A 65 -1.44 12.53 -3.97
CA GLY A 65 -1.49 13.90 -4.47
C GLY A 65 -2.91 14.47 -4.59
N VAL A 66 -3.93 13.61 -4.80
CA VAL A 66 -5.34 14.02 -4.85
C VAL A 66 -5.79 14.66 -3.52
N ARG A 67 -5.35 14.09 -2.39
CA ARG A 67 -5.63 14.66 -1.06
C ARG A 67 -4.82 15.93 -0.82
N GLY A 68 -3.60 16.02 -1.37
CA GLY A 68 -2.79 17.24 -1.40
C GLY A 68 -3.42 18.37 -2.19
N GLU A 69 -4.19 18.07 -3.23
CA GLU A 69 -4.96 19.06 -4.02
C GLU A 69 -6.29 19.46 -3.37
N GLY A 70 -6.59 18.95 -2.19
CA GLY A 70 -7.78 19.30 -1.41
C GLY A 70 -8.89 18.24 -1.40
N GLY A 71 -8.65 17.07 -1.98
CA GLY A 71 -9.57 15.93 -1.86
C GLY A 71 -9.65 15.42 -0.43
N TYR A 72 -10.83 14.97 0.00
CA TYR A 72 -11.04 14.43 1.34
C TYR A 72 -11.99 13.23 1.36
N LEU A 73 -11.92 12.46 2.44
CA LEU A 73 -12.68 11.24 2.62
C LEU A 73 -13.95 11.51 3.43
N VAL A 74 -15.06 10.87 3.00
CA VAL A 74 -16.33 10.91 3.73
C VAL A 74 -16.90 9.51 3.89
N ASN A 75 -17.61 9.29 5.01
CA ASN A 75 -18.38 8.08 5.27
C ASN A 75 -19.81 8.20 4.69
N LYS A 76 -20.66 7.19 4.95
CA LYS A 76 -22.04 7.16 4.45
C LYS A 76 -22.92 8.33 4.91
N ASP A 77 -22.60 8.91 6.05
CA ASP A 77 -23.33 10.03 6.62
C ASP A 77 -22.83 11.40 6.10
N GLY A 78 -21.88 11.39 5.18
CA GLY A 78 -21.23 12.57 4.62
C GLY A 78 -20.24 13.24 5.57
N GLU A 79 -19.91 12.60 6.70
CA GLU A 79 -18.93 13.09 7.66
C GLU A 79 -17.51 12.99 7.09
N ARG A 80 -16.73 14.07 7.19
CA ARG A 80 -15.29 14.07 6.95
C ARG A 80 -14.58 13.47 8.17
N PHE A 81 -14.62 12.14 8.29
CA PHE A 81 -14.24 11.42 9.51
C PHE A 81 -12.77 11.59 9.90
N MET A 82 -11.87 11.94 8.96
CA MET A 82 -10.47 12.16 9.28
C MET A 82 -10.24 13.33 10.25
N GLU A 83 -11.17 14.28 10.37
CA GLU A 83 -11.12 15.35 11.38
C GLU A 83 -11.22 14.79 12.81
N ARG A 84 -11.87 13.65 13.01
CA ARG A 84 -11.99 12.95 14.29
C ARG A 84 -10.75 12.10 14.60
N TYR A 85 -10.19 11.41 13.60
CA TYR A 85 -9.04 10.50 13.79
C TYR A 85 -7.69 11.21 13.80
N ALA A 86 -7.55 12.30 13.05
CA ALA A 86 -6.32 13.07 12.93
C ALA A 86 -6.64 14.59 12.84
N PRO A 87 -7.01 15.26 13.93
CA PRO A 87 -7.53 16.64 13.90
C PRO A 87 -6.61 17.66 13.23
N THR A 88 -5.29 17.45 13.34
CA THR A 88 -4.28 18.35 12.77
C THR A 88 -4.01 18.08 11.30
N ALA A 89 -3.64 16.85 10.97
CA ALA A 89 -3.23 16.46 9.61
C ALA A 89 -4.41 16.08 8.72
N LYS A 90 -5.56 15.70 9.31
CA LYS A 90 -6.79 15.30 8.62
C LYS A 90 -6.48 14.25 7.54
N ASP A 91 -6.96 14.46 6.33
CA ASP A 91 -6.75 13.56 5.17
C ASP A 91 -5.28 13.50 4.69
N LEU A 92 -4.41 14.38 5.19
CA LEU A 92 -2.97 14.37 4.93
C LEU A 92 -2.15 13.62 6.00
N ALA A 93 -2.82 12.95 6.94
CA ALA A 93 -2.15 12.05 7.87
C ALA A 93 -1.45 10.90 7.11
N SER A 94 -0.52 10.22 7.77
CA SER A 94 0.22 9.10 7.19
C SER A 94 -0.73 8.00 6.68
N ARG A 95 -0.29 7.24 5.67
CA ARG A 95 -1.13 6.23 4.99
C ARG A 95 -1.71 5.20 5.95
N ASP A 96 -0.93 4.77 6.94
CA ASP A 96 -1.36 3.80 7.94
C ASP A 96 -2.48 4.36 8.84
N VAL A 97 -2.40 5.63 9.25
CA VAL A 97 -3.43 6.29 10.04
C VAL A 97 -4.73 6.42 9.24
N VAL A 98 -4.64 6.90 8.01
CA VAL A 98 -5.82 7.05 7.14
C VAL A 98 -6.46 5.70 6.83
N SER A 99 -5.65 4.69 6.47
CA SER A 99 -6.16 3.34 6.15
C SER A 99 -6.84 2.68 7.35
N ARG A 100 -6.29 2.81 8.56
CA ARG A 100 -6.93 2.30 9.79
C ARG A 100 -8.22 3.03 10.12
N ALA A 101 -8.26 4.36 9.94
CA ALA A 101 -9.48 5.14 10.12
C ALA A 101 -10.59 4.65 9.17
N MET A 102 -10.28 4.48 7.88
CA MET A 102 -11.22 3.95 6.89
C MET A 102 -11.71 2.55 7.26
N ALA A 103 -10.80 1.66 7.66
CA ALA A 103 -11.16 0.30 8.09
C ALA A 103 -12.08 0.32 9.32
N THR A 104 -11.87 1.25 10.24
CA THR A 104 -12.73 1.44 11.41
C THR A 104 -14.11 1.94 11.00
N GLU A 105 -14.21 2.94 10.11
CA GLU A 105 -15.49 3.42 9.58
C GLU A 105 -16.29 2.29 8.92
N ILE A 106 -15.65 1.49 8.09
CA ILE A 106 -16.27 0.33 7.42
C ILE A 106 -16.74 -0.71 8.45
N LYS A 107 -15.85 -1.10 9.38
CA LYS A 107 -16.12 -2.13 10.40
C LYS A 107 -17.27 -1.73 11.34
N GLU A 108 -17.39 -0.45 11.66
CA GLU A 108 -18.44 0.08 12.53
C GLU A 108 -19.74 0.41 11.78
N GLY A 109 -19.84 0.00 10.51
CA GLY A 109 -21.07 0.12 9.71
C GLY A 109 -21.33 1.53 9.17
N ARG A 110 -20.30 2.40 9.14
CA ARG A 110 -20.37 3.73 8.50
C ARG A 110 -19.79 3.72 7.08
N GLY A 111 -19.50 2.55 6.53
CA GLY A 111 -19.14 2.39 5.13
C GLY A 111 -20.26 2.74 4.18
N CYS A 112 -19.91 3.04 2.92
CA CYS A 112 -20.83 3.41 1.84
C CYS A 112 -21.22 2.21 0.99
N GLY A 113 -22.24 2.39 0.16
CA GLY A 113 -22.76 1.37 -0.76
C GLY A 113 -23.59 0.29 -0.09
N PRO A 114 -24.13 -0.67 -0.89
CA PRO A 114 -25.04 -1.69 -0.41
C PRO A 114 -24.42 -2.68 0.58
N HIS A 115 -23.10 -2.84 0.53
CA HIS A 115 -22.36 -3.74 1.41
C HIS A 115 -21.62 -3.01 2.54
N ALA A 116 -21.69 -1.67 2.61
CA ALA A 116 -21.00 -0.83 3.58
C ALA A 116 -19.47 -1.11 3.64
N ASP A 117 -18.85 -1.41 2.50
CA ASP A 117 -17.51 -1.97 2.38
C ASP A 117 -16.45 -0.99 1.82
N HIS A 118 -16.82 0.27 1.61
CA HIS A 118 -15.93 1.32 1.13
C HIS A 118 -16.29 2.69 1.73
N VAL A 119 -15.46 3.69 1.48
CA VAL A 119 -15.74 5.10 1.76
C VAL A 119 -15.63 5.91 0.47
N LEU A 120 -15.95 7.19 0.51
CA LEU A 120 -15.97 8.04 -0.67
C LEU A 120 -14.86 9.08 -0.61
N LEU A 121 -14.10 9.20 -1.70
CA LEU A 121 -13.12 10.27 -1.92
C LEU A 121 -13.80 11.40 -2.69
N LYS A 122 -13.97 12.54 -2.04
CA LYS A 122 -14.70 13.70 -2.56
C LYS A 122 -13.74 14.69 -3.21
N LEU A 123 -14.01 15.05 -4.48
CA LEU A 123 -13.24 15.97 -5.31
C LEU A 123 -14.10 17.03 -6.00
N ASP A 124 -15.41 16.80 -6.13
CA ASP A 124 -16.35 17.62 -6.90
C ASP A 124 -16.35 19.09 -6.48
N HIS A 125 -16.04 19.40 -5.21
CA HIS A 125 -15.90 20.75 -4.68
C HIS A 125 -14.72 21.54 -5.28
N LEU A 126 -13.72 20.87 -5.88
CA LEU A 126 -12.59 21.54 -6.53
C LEU A 126 -12.96 22.19 -7.88
N GLY A 127 -14.06 21.74 -8.48
CA GLY A 127 -14.53 22.18 -9.78
C GLY A 127 -13.87 21.45 -10.96
N ASP A 128 -14.61 21.39 -12.09
CA ASP A 128 -14.21 20.64 -13.27
C ASP A 128 -12.89 21.13 -13.90
N GLU A 129 -12.63 22.44 -13.88
CA GLU A 129 -11.39 23.00 -14.42
C GLU A 129 -10.14 22.53 -13.66
N VAL A 130 -10.16 22.55 -12.34
CA VAL A 130 -9.05 22.06 -11.51
C VAL A 130 -8.81 20.58 -11.75
N ILE A 131 -9.86 19.77 -11.76
CA ILE A 131 -9.74 18.32 -11.97
C ILE A 131 -9.17 18.01 -13.34
N ARG A 132 -9.59 18.70 -14.40
CA ARG A 132 -9.09 18.50 -15.76
C ARG A 132 -7.64 18.89 -15.93
N HIS A 133 -7.21 19.99 -15.34
CA HIS A 133 -5.86 20.53 -15.53
C HIS A 133 -4.84 19.98 -14.56
N ARG A 134 -5.20 19.77 -13.30
CA ARG A 134 -4.26 19.33 -12.25
C ARG A 134 -4.31 17.83 -11.97
N LEU A 135 -5.45 17.18 -12.26
CA LEU A 135 -5.68 15.77 -11.95
C LEU A 135 -6.19 14.95 -13.16
N PRO A 136 -5.68 15.20 -14.41
CA PRO A 136 -6.21 14.54 -15.60
C PRO A 136 -6.13 13.02 -15.53
N GLY A 137 -5.02 12.45 -15.05
CA GLY A 137 -4.85 11.00 -14.89
C GLY A 137 -5.80 10.41 -13.84
N ILE A 138 -6.14 11.16 -12.81
CA ILE A 138 -7.09 10.71 -11.76
C ILE A 138 -8.50 10.71 -12.33
N ARG A 139 -8.87 11.72 -13.12
CA ARG A 139 -10.15 11.76 -13.81
C ARG A 139 -10.32 10.55 -14.73
N ASP A 140 -9.29 10.21 -15.51
CA ASP A 140 -9.29 9.04 -16.39
C ASP A 140 -9.43 7.72 -15.61
N ILE A 141 -8.71 7.57 -14.52
CA ILE A 141 -8.82 6.39 -13.64
C ILE A 141 -10.23 6.28 -13.07
N ALA A 142 -10.78 7.36 -12.53
CA ALA A 142 -12.14 7.36 -11.96
C ALA A 142 -13.20 7.00 -13.00
N LEU A 143 -13.12 7.56 -14.20
CA LEU A 143 -14.03 7.24 -15.29
C LEU A 143 -13.93 5.77 -15.74
N LYS A 144 -12.70 5.25 -15.87
CA LYS A 144 -12.46 3.90 -16.40
C LYS A 144 -12.75 2.79 -15.39
N PHE A 145 -12.40 2.99 -14.13
CA PHE A 145 -12.38 1.94 -13.12
C PHE A 145 -13.45 2.09 -12.03
N ALA A 146 -13.89 3.31 -11.74
CA ALA A 146 -14.98 3.58 -10.82
C ALA A 146 -16.30 3.94 -11.54
N HIS A 147 -16.24 4.19 -12.85
CA HIS A 147 -17.38 4.66 -13.68
C HIS A 147 -17.99 5.96 -13.14
N VAL A 148 -17.16 6.82 -12.56
CA VAL A 148 -17.56 8.09 -11.93
C VAL A 148 -16.77 9.23 -12.55
N ASP A 149 -17.46 10.32 -12.91
CA ASP A 149 -16.80 11.60 -13.17
C ASP A 149 -16.55 12.33 -11.84
N PRO A 150 -15.27 12.47 -11.40
CA PRO A 150 -14.95 13.01 -10.09
C PRO A 150 -15.29 14.51 -9.94
N SER A 151 -15.63 15.21 -11.03
CA SER A 151 -16.16 16.58 -10.98
C SER A 151 -17.65 16.64 -10.61
N LYS A 152 -18.34 15.50 -10.59
CA LYS A 152 -19.80 15.41 -10.38
C LYS A 152 -20.19 14.54 -9.20
N ALA A 153 -19.37 13.52 -8.89
CA ALA A 153 -19.65 12.57 -7.81
C ALA A 153 -18.35 12.08 -7.17
N PRO A 154 -18.37 11.66 -5.90
CA PRO A 154 -17.19 11.16 -5.22
C PRO A 154 -16.79 9.76 -5.72
N ILE A 155 -15.50 9.45 -5.63
CA ILE A 155 -14.92 8.17 -6.05
C ILE A 155 -15.03 7.17 -4.90
N PRO A 156 -15.61 5.95 -5.11
CA PRO A 156 -15.58 4.89 -4.10
C PRO A 156 -14.15 4.35 -3.93
N VAL A 157 -13.63 4.36 -2.70
CA VAL A 157 -12.27 3.94 -2.38
C VAL A 157 -12.24 3.03 -1.16
N VAL A 158 -11.22 2.17 -1.12
CA VAL A 158 -10.99 1.21 -0.02
C VAL A 158 -9.48 1.12 0.25
N PRO A 159 -9.06 0.84 1.49
CA PRO A 159 -7.66 0.53 1.77
C PRO A 159 -7.20 -0.69 0.95
N THR A 160 -6.10 -0.55 0.24
CA THR A 160 -5.53 -1.60 -0.62
C THR A 160 -4.11 -1.93 -0.19
N ALA A 161 -3.75 -3.22 -0.18
CA ALA A 161 -2.37 -3.66 0.01
C ALA A 161 -1.49 -3.04 -1.07
N HIS A 162 -0.44 -2.32 -0.67
CA HIS A 162 0.33 -1.47 -1.56
C HIS A 162 1.82 -1.80 -1.59
N TYR A 163 2.45 -1.93 -0.41
CA TYR A 163 3.87 -2.23 -0.31
C TYR A 163 4.17 -3.05 0.95
N MET A 164 5.00 -4.09 0.78
CA MET A 164 5.48 -4.91 1.87
C MET A 164 6.83 -4.36 2.34
N MET A 165 6.90 -3.88 3.59
CA MET A 165 8.16 -3.39 4.18
C MET A 165 9.01 -4.54 4.72
N GLY A 166 8.38 -5.61 5.19
CA GLY A 166 9.06 -6.83 5.59
C GLY A 166 9.56 -7.65 4.41
N GLY A 167 10.34 -8.67 4.69
CA GLY A 167 10.88 -9.55 3.65
C GLY A 167 12.10 -10.35 4.09
N ILE A 168 12.97 -10.65 3.15
CA ILE A 168 14.24 -11.35 3.38
C ILE A 168 15.22 -10.36 4.02
N PRO A 169 15.73 -10.62 5.24
CA PRO A 169 16.64 -9.69 5.92
C PRO A 169 17.94 -9.50 5.13
N THR A 170 18.32 -8.25 4.93
CA THR A 170 19.55 -7.89 4.22
C THR A 170 20.31 -6.78 4.93
N ASN A 171 21.63 -6.76 4.73
CA ASN A 171 22.41 -5.57 5.04
C ASN A 171 22.35 -4.56 3.87
N TYR A 172 22.99 -3.39 4.04
CA TYR A 172 23.01 -2.32 3.04
C TYR A 172 23.77 -2.66 1.73
N HIS A 173 24.46 -3.81 1.70
CA HIS A 173 25.06 -4.36 0.48
C HIS A 173 24.12 -5.33 -0.26
N GLY A 174 22.89 -5.53 0.22
CA GLY A 174 21.96 -6.50 -0.32
C GLY A 174 22.31 -7.96 -0.03
N GLN A 175 23.29 -8.21 0.84
CA GLN A 175 23.63 -9.56 1.28
C GLN A 175 22.59 -10.04 2.29
N VAL A 176 22.05 -11.21 2.07
CA VAL A 176 21.09 -11.83 3.01
C VAL A 176 21.82 -12.15 4.32
N VAL A 177 21.17 -11.82 5.43
CA VAL A 177 21.66 -12.11 6.78
C VAL A 177 20.70 -13.06 7.50
N ALA A 178 21.26 -13.85 8.41
CA ALA A 178 20.48 -14.75 9.26
C ALA A 178 21.17 -14.89 10.63
N PRO A 179 20.41 -15.04 11.72
CA PRO A 179 20.99 -15.22 13.04
C PRO A 179 21.73 -16.56 13.15
N GLN A 180 22.90 -16.56 13.79
CA GLN A 180 23.67 -17.76 14.14
C GLN A 180 24.13 -17.68 15.59
N GLY A 181 23.62 -18.55 16.44
CA GLY A 181 23.88 -18.52 17.87
C GLY A 181 23.44 -17.18 18.48
N THR A 182 24.38 -16.41 19.03
CA THR A 182 24.12 -15.06 19.61
C THR A 182 24.35 -13.92 18.62
N ALA A 183 24.87 -14.19 17.42
CA ALA A 183 25.10 -13.18 16.39
C ALA A 183 23.84 -13.01 15.53
N PRO A 184 23.22 -11.78 15.48
CA PRO A 184 21.94 -11.59 14.78
C PRO A 184 22.08 -11.53 13.26
N ASP A 185 23.20 -11.00 12.73
CA ASP A 185 23.33 -10.59 11.31
C ASP A 185 24.51 -11.28 10.63
N VAL A 186 24.51 -12.61 10.60
CA VAL A 186 25.58 -13.36 9.91
C VAL A 186 25.23 -13.46 8.42
N VAL A 187 26.16 -13.02 7.56
CA VAL A 187 25.99 -13.06 6.10
C VAL A 187 25.84 -14.51 5.59
N VAL A 188 24.75 -14.76 4.88
CA VAL A 188 24.54 -16.01 4.13
C VAL A 188 25.32 -15.91 2.82
N GLN A 189 26.45 -16.61 2.75
CA GLN A 189 27.39 -16.49 1.65
C GLN A 189 26.78 -16.82 0.28
N GLY A 190 26.95 -15.93 -0.68
CA GLY A 190 26.45 -16.10 -2.04
C GLY A 190 24.96 -15.85 -2.24
N PHE A 191 24.23 -15.41 -1.21
CA PHE A 191 22.82 -15.11 -1.31
C PHE A 191 22.54 -13.60 -1.09
N TYR A 192 21.77 -13.02 -2.02
CA TYR A 192 21.44 -11.59 -2.06
C TYR A 192 19.95 -11.40 -2.29
N ALA A 193 19.40 -10.30 -1.76
CA ALA A 193 18.04 -9.88 -2.07
C ALA A 193 17.97 -8.34 -2.24
N VAL A 194 17.14 -7.88 -3.18
CA VAL A 194 16.96 -6.45 -3.47
C VAL A 194 15.51 -6.14 -3.85
N GLY A 195 15.13 -4.87 -3.71
CA GLY A 195 13.76 -4.41 -3.96
C GLY A 195 12.78 -4.88 -2.89
N GLU A 196 11.50 -4.98 -3.24
CA GLU A 196 10.43 -5.22 -2.27
C GLU A 196 10.48 -6.59 -1.57
N CYS A 197 11.19 -7.58 -2.11
CA CYS A 197 11.39 -8.86 -1.40
C CYS A 197 12.44 -8.79 -0.30
N ALA A 198 13.27 -7.75 -0.26
CA ALA A 198 14.33 -7.55 0.75
C ALA A 198 13.85 -6.66 1.89
N CYS A 199 14.33 -6.91 3.09
CA CYS A 199 14.08 -6.09 4.27
C CYS A 199 15.41 -5.61 4.89
N VAL A 200 15.53 -4.30 5.11
CA VAL A 200 16.62 -3.68 5.87
C VAL A 200 16.09 -2.97 7.13
N SER A 201 14.83 -3.22 7.49
CA SER A 201 14.16 -2.75 8.71
C SER A 201 14.23 -1.23 8.94
N VAL A 202 14.09 -0.42 7.88
CA VAL A 202 14.20 1.06 7.97
C VAL A 202 12.87 1.79 7.88
N HIS A 203 11.79 1.13 7.49
CA HIS A 203 10.51 1.79 7.20
C HIS A 203 9.52 1.77 8.35
N GLY A 204 9.54 0.72 9.19
CA GLY A 204 8.48 0.47 10.16
C GLY A 204 7.11 0.35 9.47
N ALA A 205 6.08 0.90 10.09
CA ALA A 205 4.69 0.78 9.59
C ALA A 205 4.33 1.70 8.41
N ASN A 206 5.19 2.64 8.02
CA ASN A 206 4.86 3.62 6.98
C ASN A 206 6.05 3.95 6.08
N ARG A 207 6.11 3.33 4.90
CA ARG A 207 7.10 3.66 3.87
C ARG A 207 6.70 4.95 3.14
N LEU A 208 7.64 5.88 3.04
CA LEU A 208 7.48 7.09 2.22
C LEU A 208 7.62 6.77 0.73
N GLY A 209 7.01 7.56 -0.11
CA GLY A 209 7.15 7.46 -1.56
C GLY A 209 8.62 7.56 -2.00
N CYS A 210 8.99 6.88 -3.10
CA CYS A 210 10.34 6.82 -3.67
C CYS A 210 11.41 6.12 -2.80
N ASN A 211 11.00 5.36 -1.79
CA ASN A 211 11.88 4.61 -0.89
C ASN A 211 11.69 3.08 -1.01
N SER A 212 11.38 2.61 -2.18
CA SER A 212 11.26 1.15 -2.43
C SER A 212 12.55 0.57 -2.97
#